data_7f70a340d5386760598ccc312bfab0d1
#
_entry.id   7f70a340d5386760598ccc312bfab0d1
#
_cell.length_a   1.000
_cell.length_b   1.000
_cell.length_c   1.000
_cell.angle_alpha   90.00
_cell.angle_beta   90.00
_cell.angle_gamma   90.00
#
_symmetry.space_group_name_H-M   'P 1'
#
loop_
_entity.id
_entity.type
_entity.pdbx_description
1 polymer ?
#
loop_
_entity_poly.entity_id
_entity_poly.type
_entity_poly.pdbx_seq_one_letter_code
_entity_poly.pdbx_strand_id
1 'polypeptide(L)'
;MTTAEFVDYRNLPPGSRLEVDTRNRHYEIECLGGDEIRISGHPEYCPTPVEGELQGSSDRLGIVEPGRIGKGRHLNFVLRDRRPVTTSRVTSIRVC
;
A
#
# COMPACT_ATOMS: atom_id res chain seq x y z
N MET A 1 -15.09 1.72 9.52
CA MET A 1 -14.26 1.88 8.29
C MET A 1 -14.24 3.35 7.90
N THR A 2 -13.07 3.93 7.75
CA THR A 2 -12.89 5.36 7.49
C THR A 2 -12.18 5.54 6.15
N THR A 3 -12.76 6.39 5.29
CA THR A 3 -12.15 6.77 4.02
C THR A 3 -11.19 7.93 4.26
N ALA A 4 -10.02 7.90 3.63
CA ALA A 4 -8.98 8.91 3.82
C ALA A 4 -8.42 9.39 2.48
N GLU A 5 -7.95 10.65 2.47
CA GLU A 5 -7.22 11.21 1.33
C GLU A 5 -5.76 10.76 1.34
N PHE A 6 -5.22 10.54 2.52
CA PHE A 6 -3.88 9.98 2.71
C PHE A 6 -3.83 9.24 4.05
N VAL A 7 -2.85 8.35 4.19
CA VAL A 7 -2.62 7.61 5.43
C VAL A 7 -1.12 7.59 5.71
N ASP A 8 -0.76 7.99 6.92
CA ASP A 8 0.60 7.83 7.45
C ASP A 8 0.68 6.45 8.10
N TYR A 9 0.97 5.43 7.31
CA TYR A 9 0.86 4.03 7.76
C TYR A 9 1.88 3.65 8.84
N ARG A 10 2.98 4.39 8.93
CA ARG A 10 3.98 4.16 9.99
C ARG A 10 3.43 4.47 11.39
N ASN A 11 2.38 5.30 11.47
CA ASN A 11 1.76 5.66 12.74
C ASN A 11 0.65 4.71 13.14
N LEU A 12 0.30 3.75 12.31
CA LEU A 12 -0.74 2.78 12.62
C LEU A 12 -0.17 1.65 13.49
N PRO A 13 -0.92 1.21 14.50
CA PRO A 13 -0.45 0.09 15.31
C PRO A 13 -0.41 -1.21 14.51
N PRO A 14 0.47 -2.16 14.89
CA PRO A 14 0.50 -3.46 14.25
C PRO A 14 -0.87 -4.15 14.32
N GLY A 15 -1.25 -4.79 13.22
CA GLY A 15 -2.57 -5.40 13.10
C GLY A 15 -3.60 -4.50 12.42
N SER A 16 -3.30 -3.23 12.22
CA SER A 16 -4.18 -2.33 11.49
C SER A 16 -4.34 -2.80 10.04
N ARG A 17 -5.53 -2.62 9.50
CA ARG A 17 -5.83 -3.03 8.13
C ARG A 17 -6.21 -1.85 7.27
N LEU A 18 -5.73 -1.89 6.03
CA LEU A 18 -6.05 -0.90 5.01
C LEU A 18 -6.61 -1.62 3.80
N GLU A 19 -7.60 -1.00 3.16
CA GLU A 19 -8.03 -1.39 1.84
C GLU A 19 -7.72 -0.25 0.89
N VAL A 20 -6.93 -0.55 -0.13
CA VAL A 20 -6.48 0.46 -1.09
C VAL A 20 -6.94 0.04 -2.47
N ASP A 21 -7.80 0.86 -3.06
CA ASP A 21 -8.19 0.68 -4.45
C ASP A 21 -7.29 1.51 -5.33
N THR A 22 -6.77 0.90 -6.37
CA THR A 22 -6.10 1.61 -7.44
C THR A 22 -6.99 1.57 -8.67
N ARG A 23 -6.57 2.24 -9.72
CA ARG A 23 -7.35 2.26 -10.96
C ARG A 23 -7.64 0.85 -11.50
N ASN A 24 -6.71 -0.10 -11.30
CA ASN A 24 -6.81 -1.43 -11.89
C ASN A 24 -6.98 -2.56 -10.88
N ARG A 25 -6.73 -2.32 -9.60
CA ARG A 25 -6.65 -3.38 -8.59
C ARG A 25 -7.21 -2.92 -7.25
N HIS A 26 -7.55 -3.90 -6.43
CA HIS A 26 -7.91 -3.71 -5.02
C HIS A 26 -6.87 -4.44 -4.17
N TYR A 27 -6.25 -3.72 -3.24
CA TYR A 27 -5.24 -4.28 -2.34
C TYR A 27 -5.75 -4.30 -0.92
N GLU A 28 -5.46 -5.40 -0.22
CA GLU A 28 -5.69 -5.50 1.21
C GLU A 28 -4.34 -5.53 1.89
N ILE A 29 -4.13 -4.64 2.86
CA ILE A 29 -2.86 -4.45 3.53
C ILE A 29 -3.07 -4.60 5.03
N GLU A 30 -2.29 -5.47 5.65
CA GLU A 30 -2.19 -5.55 7.09
C GLU A 30 -0.86 -4.92 7.50
N CYS A 31 -0.90 -3.92 8.39
CA CYS A 31 0.29 -3.27 8.91
C CYS A 31 0.89 -4.14 10.00
N LEU A 32 2.17 -4.50 9.85
CA LEU A 32 2.87 -5.34 10.81
C LEU A 32 3.80 -4.54 11.74
N GLY A 33 3.94 -3.25 11.46
CA GLY A 33 4.78 -2.32 12.23
C GLY A 33 5.74 -1.59 11.30
N GLY A 34 5.84 -0.26 11.44
CA GLY A 34 6.70 0.56 10.58
C GLY A 34 6.33 0.41 9.12
N ASP A 35 7.28 -0.03 8.30
CA ASP A 35 7.08 -0.26 6.87
C ASP A 35 6.69 -1.70 6.54
N GLU A 36 6.74 -2.60 7.52
CA GLU A 36 6.43 -4.01 7.28
C GLU A 36 4.94 -4.22 7.12
N ILE A 37 4.57 -4.97 6.10
CA ILE A 37 3.17 -5.24 5.77
C ILE A 37 2.99 -6.68 5.31
N ARG A 38 1.72 -7.10 5.31
CA ARG A 38 1.26 -8.27 4.58
C ARG A 38 0.23 -7.76 3.59
N ILE A 39 0.42 -8.05 2.30
CA ILE A 39 -0.38 -7.48 1.23
C ILE A 39 -0.88 -8.54 0.26
N SER A 40 -2.11 -8.37 -0.20
CA SER A 40 -2.70 -9.20 -1.25
C SER A 40 -3.49 -8.33 -2.23
N GLY A 41 -3.82 -8.88 -3.39
CA GLY A 41 -4.67 -8.23 -4.38
C GLY A 41 -4.13 -8.21 -5.79
N HIS A 42 -2.82 -8.40 -5.99
CA HIS A 42 -2.28 -8.47 -7.34
C HIS A 42 -2.27 -9.93 -7.81
N PRO A 43 -2.94 -10.26 -8.94
CA PRO A 43 -3.12 -11.65 -9.34
C PRO A 43 -1.83 -12.39 -9.67
N GLU A 44 -0.77 -11.67 -10.00
CA GLU A 44 0.52 -12.27 -10.33
C GLU A 44 1.49 -12.24 -9.16
N TYR A 45 1.64 -11.07 -8.51
CA TYR A 45 2.67 -10.88 -7.49
C TYR A 45 2.21 -11.27 -6.09
N CYS A 46 0.95 -11.03 -5.76
CA CYS A 46 0.42 -11.34 -4.43
C CYS A 46 -1.07 -11.72 -4.50
N PRO A 47 -1.38 -12.88 -5.13
CA PRO A 47 -2.78 -13.36 -5.18
C PRO A 47 -3.30 -13.75 -3.81
N THR A 48 -2.41 -14.16 -2.90
CA THR A 48 -2.69 -14.42 -1.49
C THR A 48 -1.81 -13.51 -0.66
N PRO A 49 -2.11 -13.30 0.65
CA PRO A 49 -1.30 -12.41 1.47
C PRO A 49 0.16 -12.85 1.54
N VAL A 50 1.05 -11.91 1.22
CA VAL A 50 2.50 -12.10 1.28
C VAL A 50 3.12 -10.93 2.04
N GLU A 51 4.23 -11.21 2.72
CA GLU A 51 4.94 -10.18 3.46
C GLU A 51 5.80 -9.34 2.54
N GLY A 52 5.96 -8.07 2.91
CA GLY A 52 6.77 -7.13 2.17
C GLY A 52 6.94 -5.84 2.95
N GLU A 53 7.44 -4.82 2.26
CA GLU A 53 7.63 -3.49 2.83
C GLU A 53 6.95 -2.45 1.96
N LEU A 54 6.22 -1.53 2.60
CA LEU A 54 5.73 -0.34 1.91
C LEU A 54 6.86 0.67 1.81
N GLN A 55 7.05 1.20 0.63
CA GLN A 55 8.01 2.28 0.41
C GLN A 55 7.34 3.65 0.49
N GLY A 56 6.03 3.69 0.28
CA GLY A 56 5.25 4.91 0.27
C GLY A 56 4.40 5.01 -0.98
N SER A 57 4.18 6.23 -1.45
CA SER A 57 3.47 6.47 -2.70
C SER A 57 4.19 7.50 -3.52
N SER A 58 4.18 7.34 -4.84
CA SER A 58 4.92 8.21 -5.74
C SER A 58 3.98 9.09 -6.56
N ASP A 59 4.47 10.28 -6.91
CA ASP A 59 3.75 11.18 -7.80
C ASP A 59 3.99 10.78 -9.27
N ARG A 60 3.45 11.59 -10.20
CA ARG A 60 3.59 11.33 -11.63
C ARG A 60 5.04 11.40 -12.12
N LEU A 61 5.94 12.01 -11.35
CA LEU A 61 7.35 12.10 -11.69
C LEU A 61 8.17 10.96 -11.08
N GLY A 62 7.52 10.07 -10.34
CA GLY A 62 8.18 8.94 -9.71
C GLY A 62 8.83 9.25 -8.38
N ILE A 63 8.58 10.44 -7.81
CA ILE A 63 9.12 10.82 -6.51
C ILE A 63 8.28 10.18 -5.42
N VAL A 64 8.90 9.34 -4.61
CA VAL A 64 8.24 8.59 -3.53
C VAL A 64 8.22 9.42 -2.26
N GLU A 65 7.04 9.50 -1.62
CA GLU A 65 6.91 10.06 -0.28
C GLU A 65 6.87 8.88 0.70
N PRO A 66 7.96 8.65 1.46
CA PRO A 66 8.01 7.53 2.39
C PRO A 66 7.01 7.68 3.53
N GLY A 67 6.47 6.55 4.00
CA GLY A 67 5.58 6.54 5.16
C GLY A 67 4.15 6.94 4.87
N ARG A 68 3.82 7.35 3.66
CA ARG A 68 2.50 7.87 3.33
C ARG A 68 1.93 7.25 2.07
N ILE A 69 0.65 6.84 2.13
CA ILE A 69 -0.12 6.45 0.96
C ILE A 69 -1.07 7.61 0.67
N GLY A 70 -1.00 8.17 -0.54
CA GLY A 70 -1.85 9.30 -0.94
C GLY A 70 -2.76 8.94 -2.10
N LYS A 71 -4.01 9.39 -2.03
CA LYS A 71 -4.96 9.29 -3.13
C LYS A 71 -4.43 10.09 -4.33
N GLY A 72 -4.52 9.51 -5.52
CA GLY A 72 -3.97 10.12 -6.74
C GLY A 72 -2.50 9.79 -7.00
N ARG A 73 -1.85 9.10 -6.08
CA ARG A 73 -0.46 8.67 -6.20
C ARG A 73 -0.38 7.18 -6.49
N HIS A 74 0.81 6.72 -6.87
CA HIS A 74 1.06 5.30 -7.13
C HIS A 74 1.57 4.66 -5.85
N LEU A 75 1.00 3.52 -5.47
CA LEU A 75 1.47 2.77 -4.31
C LEU A 75 2.76 2.05 -4.67
N ASN A 76 3.77 2.15 -3.80
CA ASN A 76 5.07 1.51 -4.00
C ASN A 76 5.34 0.56 -2.85
N PHE A 77 5.62 -0.69 -3.17
CA PHE A 77 6.00 -1.69 -2.17
C PHE A 77 7.00 -2.68 -2.76
N VAL A 78 7.72 -3.36 -1.88
CA VAL A 78 8.68 -4.39 -2.24
C VAL A 78 8.24 -5.67 -1.56
N LEU A 79 8.07 -6.73 -2.33
CA LEU A 79 7.76 -8.05 -1.80
C LEU A 79 8.99 -8.70 -1.17
N ARG A 80 8.78 -9.72 -0.37
CA ARG A 80 9.83 -10.40 0.36
C ARG A 80 10.95 -10.94 -0.54
N ASP A 81 10.61 -11.31 -1.77
CA ASP A 81 11.58 -11.78 -2.78
C ASP A 81 12.30 -10.62 -3.49
N ARG A 82 12.16 -9.41 -2.96
CA ARG A 82 12.78 -8.16 -3.43
C ARG A 82 12.25 -7.65 -4.76
N ARG A 83 11.07 -8.11 -5.20
CA ARG A 83 10.42 -7.53 -6.37
C ARG A 83 9.74 -6.22 -6.02
N PRO A 84 10.17 -5.09 -6.61
CA PRO A 84 9.46 -3.83 -6.42
C PRO A 84 8.20 -3.81 -7.26
N VAL A 85 7.14 -3.25 -6.70
CA VAL A 85 5.86 -3.08 -7.38
C VAL A 85 5.42 -1.64 -7.27
N THR A 86 5.10 -1.04 -8.41
CA THR A 86 4.47 0.28 -8.48
C THR A 86 3.10 0.08 -9.11
N THR A 87 2.07 0.49 -8.41
CA THR A 87 0.70 0.26 -8.86
C THR A 87 0.22 1.37 -9.79
N SER A 88 -0.96 1.19 -10.37
CA SER A 88 -1.72 2.30 -10.93
C SER A 88 -2.12 3.27 -9.82
N ARG A 89 -2.72 4.41 -10.18
CA ARG A 89 -3.06 5.44 -9.18
C ARG A 89 -4.06 4.95 -8.16
N VAL A 90 -3.81 5.32 -6.92
CA VAL A 90 -4.72 5.06 -5.81
C VAL A 90 -5.97 5.91 -5.98
N THR A 91 -7.14 5.28 -5.96
CA THR A 91 -8.43 5.95 -6.11
C THR A 91 -9.19 6.04 -4.79
N SER A 92 -8.90 5.14 -3.85
CA SER A 92 -9.60 5.09 -2.56
C SER A 92 -8.70 4.44 -1.51
N ILE A 93 -8.75 4.96 -0.30
CA ILE A 93 -8.05 4.39 0.85
C ILE A 93 -9.06 4.28 1.98
N ARG A 94 -9.20 3.09 2.56
CA ARG A 94 -10.06 2.84 3.72
C ARG A 94 -9.22 2.27 4.85
N VAL A 95 -9.40 2.85 6.02
CA VAL A 95 -8.77 2.36 7.25
C VAL A 95 -9.82 1.55 8.00
N CYS A 96 -9.54 0.29 8.24
CA CYS A 96 -10.47 -0.63 8.91
C CYS A 96 -10.21 -0.72 10.41
#